data_3c4e59362af35281649600d583edda6a
#
_entry.id   3c4e59362af35281649600d583edda6a
#
_cell.length_a   1.000
_cell.length_b   1.000
_cell.length_c   1.000
_cell.angle_alpha   90.00
_cell.angle_beta   90.00
_cell.angle_gamma   90.00
#
_symmetry.space_group_name_H-M   'P 1'
#
loop_
_entity.id
_entity.type
_entity.pdbx_description
1 polymer ?
#
loop_
_entity_poly.entity_id
_entity_poly.type
_entity_poly.pdbx_seq_one_letter_code
_entity_poly.pdbx_strand_id
1 'polypeptide(L)'
;MLHLAVLGSGSSGNSALVCHEDTRILVDAGLSARQLCTRLTELGIEPDSLTGIVLTHEHGDHTRGLEVFCRKREIPVYATIHTCAVVREGVGAGVNWRQFEAGHSFRLGGVEIHSLSVPHDAVDPVGFLFDNGESRLGVLSDVGH
;
A
#
# COMPACT_ATOMS: atom_id res chain seq x y z
N MET A 1 13.11 -14.39 2.34
CA MET A 1 12.15 -14.67 1.25
C MET A 1 10.96 -13.73 1.33
N LEU A 2 10.48 -13.29 0.18
CA LEU A 2 9.30 -12.43 0.12
C LEU A 2 8.03 -13.26 0.17
N HIS A 3 7.08 -12.84 0.99
CA HIS A 3 5.78 -13.49 1.11
C HIS A 3 4.68 -12.48 0.79
N LEU A 4 3.67 -12.95 0.08
CA LEU A 4 2.49 -12.14 -0.27
C LEU A 4 1.26 -12.77 0.34
N ALA A 5 0.45 -11.95 1.02
CA ALA A 5 -0.86 -12.35 1.50
C ALA A 5 -1.89 -11.35 0.98
N VAL A 6 -2.93 -11.84 0.31
CA VAL A 6 -4.01 -10.98 -0.19
C VAL A 6 -5.04 -10.86 0.92
N LEU A 7 -5.27 -9.64 1.41
CA LEU A 7 -6.24 -9.38 2.47
C LEU A 7 -7.63 -9.15 1.92
N GLY A 8 -7.73 -8.65 0.71
CA GLY A 8 -8.99 -8.44 0.01
C GLY A 8 -8.74 -8.12 -1.44
N SER A 9 -9.70 -8.47 -2.30
CA SER A 9 -9.62 -8.14 -3.72
C SER A 9 -11.02 -7.91 -4.27
N GLY A 10 -11.12 -7.00 -5.24
CA GLY A 10 -12.38 -6.68 -5.89
C GLY A 10 -12.95 -5.34 -5.46
N SER A 11 -14.18 -5.07 -5.88
CA SER A 11 -14.81 -3.76 -5.67
C SER A 11 -15.17 -3.48 -4.21
N SER A 12 -15.20 -4.50 -3.36
CA SER A 12 -15.49 -4.32 -1.94
C SER A 12 -14.25 -3.96 -1.13
N GLY A 13 -13.08 -3.97 -1.73
CA GLY A 13 -11.85 -3.52 -1.09
C GLY A 13 -10.65 -4.33 -1.48
N ASN A 14 -9.55 -3.63 -1.75
CA ASN A 14 -8.28 -4.22 -2.16
C ASN A 14 -7.19 -3.91 -1.15
N SER A 15 -6.46 -4.92 -0.73
CA SER A 15 -5.31 -4.78 0.13
C SER A 15 -4.48 -6.05 0.09
N ALA A 16 -3.16 -5.90 0.13
CA ALA A 16 -2.25 -7.04 0.16
C ALA A 16 -1.10 -6.72 1.11
N LEU A 17 -0.51 -7.77 1.66
CA LEU A 17 0.62 -7.63 2.58
C LEU A 17 1.84 -8.30 1.97
N VAL A 18 2.96 -7.57 1.91
CA VAL A 18 4.25 -8.10 1.48
C VAL A 18 5.18 -8.11 2.68
N CYS A 19 5.73 -9.28 2.98
CA CYS A 19 6.61 -9.46 4.15
C CYS A 19 7.96 -10.00 3.75
N HIS A 20 8.99 -9.51 4.41
CA HIS A 20 10.35 -10.04 4.37
C HIS A 20 10.99 -9.79 5.73
N GLU A 21 11.22 -10.85 6.51
CA GLU A 21 11.73 -10.74 7.88
C GLU A 21 10.85 -9.77 8.67
N ASP A 22 11.42 -8.70 9.23
CA ASP A 22 10.66 -7.73 10.02
C ASP A 22 10.03 -6.62 9.16
N THR A 23 10.26 -6.63 7.86
CA THR A 23 9.67 -5.65 6.95
C THR A 23 8.29 -6.12 6.54
N ARG A 24 7.28 -5.28 6.79
CA ARG A 24 5.88 -5.57 6.51
C ARG A 24 5.24 -4.39 5.82
N ILE A 25 4.90 -4.57 4.56
CA ILE A 25 4.43 -3.50 3.69
C ILE A 25 3.00 -3.80 3.27
N LEU A 26 2.08 -2.87 3.57
CA LEU A 26 0.70 -2.99 3.14
C LEU A 26 0.55 -2.29 1.79
N VAL A 27 0.06 -3.01 0.80
CA VAL A 27 -0.22 -2.46 -0.53
C VAL A 27 -1.71 -2.16 -0.59
N ASP A 28 -2.04 -0.89 -0.63
CA ASP A 28 -3.39 -0.36 -0.60
C ASP A 28 -4.13 -0.67 0.72
N ALA A 29 -5.10 0.16 1.05
CA ALA A 29 -5.88 0.06 2.27
C ALA A 29 -7.37 0.23 1.92
N GLY A 30 -7.86 -0.64 1.03
CA GLY A 30 -9.22 -0.55 0.50
C GLY A 30 -10.28 -1.20 1.37
N LEU A 31 -9.87 -1.96 2.39
CA LEU A 31 -10.79 -2.52 3.39
C LEU A 31 -10.96 -1.48 4.51
N SER A 32 -12.05 -1.60 5.29
CA SER A 32 -12.19 -0.76 6.47
C SER A 32 -11.02 -1.00 7.43
N ALA A 33 -10.73 -0.02 8.29
CA ALA A 33 -9.66 -0.18 9.28
C ALA A 33 -9.90 -1.40 10.16
N ARG A 34 -11.15 -1.65 10.52
CA ARG A 34 -11.52 -2.81 11.33
C ARG A 34 -11.19 -4.11 10.60
N GLN A 35 -11.54 -4.20 9.32
CA GLN A 35 -11.24 -5.38 8.51
C GLN A 35 -9.74 -5.57 8.33
N LEU A 36 -9.01 -4.48 8.10
CA LEU A 36 -7.55 -4.55 7.98
C LEU A 36 -6.93 -5.11 9.25
N CYS A 37 -7.33 -4.60 10.41
CA CYS A 37 -6.82 -5.09 11.70
C CYS A 37 -7.15 -6.57 11.89
N THR A 38 -8.37 -6.99 11.57
CA THR A 38 -8.80 -8.39 11.71
C THR A 38 -7.95 -9.29 10.81
N ARG A 39 -7.79 -8.92 9.55
CA ARG A 39 -7.04 -9.75 8.59
C ARG A 39 -5.56 -9.84 8.96
N LEU A 40 -4.96 -8.72 9.38
CA LEU A 40 -3.56 -8.73 9.83
C LEU A 40 -3.40 -9.60 11.06
N THR A 41 -4.28 -9.47 12.04
CA THR A 41 -4.22 -10.26 13.27
C THR A 41 -4.36 -11.75 12.98
N GLU A 42 -5.23 -12.13 12.06
CA GLU A 42 -5.40 -13.53 11.64
C GLU A 42 -4.10 -14.11 11.06
N LEU A 43 -3.26 -13.27 10.48
CA LEU A 43 -1.95 -13.66 9.95
C LEU A 43 -0.85 -13.59 11.00
N GLY A 44 -1.18 -13.23 12.24
CA GLY A 44 -0.19 -13.07 13.30
C GLY A 44 0.59 -11.77 13.22
N ILE A 45 0.07 -10.78 12.51
CA ILE A 45 0.73 -9.49 12.31
C ILE A 45 0.03 -8.42 13.13
N GLU A 46 0.79 -7.76 14.01
CA GLU A 46 0.29 -6.61 14.76
C GLU A 46 0.07 -5.44 13.80
N PRO A 47 -1.12 -4.84 13.74
CA PRO A 47 -1.35 -3.71 12.83
C PRO A 47 -0.36 -2.56 13.03
N ASP A 48 0.10 -2.34 14.27
CA ASP A 48 1.04 -1.27 14.55
C ASP A 48 2.46 -1.57 14.09
N SER A 49 2.74 -2.81 13.69
CA SER A 49 4.08 -3.24 13.30
C SER A 49 4.38 -3.06 11.82
N LEU A 50 3.45 -2.50 11.04
CA LEU A 50 3.69 -2.28 9.61
C LEU A 50 4.82 -1.30 9.40
N THR A 51 5.70 -1.63 8.47
CA THR A 51 6.82 -0.75 8.09
C THR A 51 6.34 0.43 7.28
N GLY A 52 5.35 0.22 6.43
CA GLY A 52 4.78 1.27 5.62
C GLY A 52 3.59 0.78 4.83
N ILE A 53 2.87 1.74 4.25
CA ILE A 53 1.77 1.49 3.34
C ILE A 53 2.15 2.12 2.01
N VAL A 54 1.93 1.41 0.90
CA VAL A 54 2.15 1.95 -0.44
C VAL A 54 0.82 1.92 -1.20
N LEU A 55 0.51 3.00 -1.91
CA LEU A 55 -0.74 3.13 -2.65
C LEU A 55 -0.51 3.01 -4.14
N THR A 56 -1.32 2.19 -4.81
CA THR A 56 -1.25 2.03 -6.26
C THR A 56 -1.95 3.17 -6.98
N HIS A 57 -3.07 3.63 -6.45
CA HIS A 57 -3.84 4.73 -7.03
C HIS A 57 -4.90 5.19 -6.02
N GLU A 58 -5.69 6.21 -6.40
CA GLU A 58 -6.55 6.93 -5.47
C GLU A 58 -7.97 6.37 -5.30
N HIS A 59 -8.39 5.39 -6.07
CA HIS A 59 -9.77 4.91 -6.03
C HIS A 59 -10.16 4.39 -4.64
N GLY A 60 -11.45 4.57 -4.27
CA GLY A 60 -11.92 4.28 -2.92
C GLY A 60 -11.76 2.82 -2.49
N ASP A 61 -11.88 1.88 -3.42
CA ASP A 61 -11.69 0.46 -3.13
C ASP A 61 -10.21 0.10 -2.87
N HIS A 62 -9.30 1.09 -2.95
CA HIS A 62 -7.88 0.96 -2.62
C HIS A 62 -7.45 1.87 -1.46
N THR A 63 -8.32 2.80 -1.03
CA THR A 63 -7.94 3.81 -0.01
C THR A 63 -8.96 3.94 1.12
N ARG A 64 -10.07 3.23 1.05
CA ARG A 64 -11.23 3.41 1.93
C ARG A 64 -10.89 3.40 3.42
N GLY A 65 -9.99 2.53 3.86
CA GLY A 65 -9.66 2.40 5.28
C GLY A 65 -8.53 3.27 5.76
N LEU A 66 -7.90 4.03 4.86
CA LEU A 66 -6.64 4.70 5.15
C LEU A 66 -6.75 5.68 6.31
N GLU A 67 -7.75 6.55 6.30
CA GLU A 67 -7.90 7.60 7.31
C GLU A 67 -8.02 7.02 8.72
N VAL A 68 -8.94 6.09 8.90
CA VAL A 68 -9.19 5.53 10.23
C VAL A 68 -8.01 4.66 10.67
N PHE A 69 -7.46 3.87 9.74
CA PHE A 69 -6.33 2.99 10.07
C PHE A 69 -5.11 3.78 10.51
N CYS A 70 -4.83 4.91 9.85
CA CYS A 70 -3.64 5.72 10.15
C CYS A 70 -3.86 6.73 11.28
N ARG A 71 -5.11 6.92 11.75
CA ARG A 71 -5.45 8.01 12.68
C ARG A 71 -4.57 8.06 13.92
N LYS A 72 -4.21 6.92 14.49
CA LYS A 72 -3.39 6.85 15.70
C LYS A 72 -2.11 6.06 15.46
N ARG A 73 -1.69 5.93 14.22
CA ARG A 73 -0.50 5.18 13.83
C ARG A 73 0.42 6.08 13.02
N GLU A 74 1.70 6.05 13.33
CA GLU A 74 2.69 6.86 12.62
C GLU A 74 3.31 6.11 11.45
N ILE A 75 2.55 5.19 10.86
CA ILE A 75 3.02 4.39 9.72
C ILE A 75 3.10 5.28 8.49
N PRO A 76 4.26 5.34 7.81
CA PRO A 76 4.39 6.18 6.62
C PRO A 76 3.57 5.61 5.46
N VAL A 77 2.92 6.50 4.71
CA VAL A 77 2.11 6.14 3.55
C VAL A 77 2.78 6.72 2.30
N TYR A 78 3.21 5.84 1.43
CA TYR A 78 3.91 6.20 0.20
C TYR A 78 2.95 6.26 -0.96
N ALA A 79 2.93 7.37 -1.67
CA ALA A 79 2.09 7.56 -2.85
C ALA A 79 2.80 8.48 -3.81
N THR A 80 2.46 8.40 -5.12
CA THR A 80 2.97 9.39 -6.05
C THR A 80 2.48 10.77 -5.65
N ILE A 81 3.18 11.81 -6.10
CA ILE A 81 2.82 13.20 -5.78
C ILE A 81 1.36 13.47 -6.16
N HIS A 82 0.94 12.99 -7.33
CA HIS A 82 -0.42 13.24 -7.84
C HIS A 82 -1.47 12.43 -7.08
N THR A 83 -1.20 11.16 -6.79
CA THR A 83 -2.10 10.33 -5.99
C THR A 83 -2.24 10.89 -4.58
N CYS A 84 -1.15 11.31 -3.99
CA CYS A 84 -1.16 11.93 -2.66
C CYS A 84 -2.04 13.18 -2.64
N ALA A 85 -1.92 14.03 -3.67
CA ALA A 85 -2.71 15.27 -3.74
C ALA A 85 -4.22 15.00 -3.75
N VAL A 86 -4.63 13.93 -4.43
CA VAL A 86 -6.05 13.55 -4.48
C VAL A 86 -6.52 12.91 -3.17
N VAL A 87 -5.77 11.93 -2.67
CA VAL A 87 -6.20 11.15 -1.51
C VAL A 87 -6.25 12.01 -0.26
N ARG A 88 -5.26 12.88 -0.05
CA ARG A 88 -5.20 13.67 1.18
C ARG A 88 -6.33 14.67 1.32
N GLU A 89 -7.01 15.01 0.23
CA GLU A 89 -8.19 15.87 0.32
C GLU A 89 -9.37 15.16 0.98
N GLY A 90 -9.44 13.84 0.86
CA GLY A 90 -10.53 13.04 1.42
C GLY A 90 -10.20 12.39 2.76
N VAL A 91 -8.96 12.48 3.22
CA VAL A 91 -8.54 11.91 4.51
C VAL A 91 -8.06 13.04 5.41
N GLY A 92 -8.13 12.83 6.71
CA GLY A 92 -7.73 13.86 7.66
C GLY A 92 -6.22 14.06 7.72
N ALA A 93 -5.80 14.97 8.61
CA ALA A 93 -4.40 15.38 8.73
C ALA A 93 -3.50 14.34 9.42
N GLY A 94 -4.05 13.20 9.84
CA GLY A 94 -3.31 12.22 10.63
C GLY A 94 -2.44 11.25 9.82
N VAL A 95 -2.33 11.43 8.51
CA VAL A 95 -1.57 10.51 7.65
C VAL A 95 -0.15 11.06 7.45
N ASN A 96 0.84 10.19 7.66
CA ASN A 96 2.26 10.52 7.48
C ASN A 96 2.65 10.26 6.02
N TRP A 97 2.42 11.24 5.17
CA TRP A 97 2.64 11.11 3.73
C TRP A 97 4.13 11.13 3.35
N ARG A 98 4.51 10.23 2.45
CA ARG A 98 5.82 10.18 1.80
C ARG A 98 5.58 10.10 0.29
N GLN A 99 6.09 11.06 -0.45
CA GLN A 99 5.82 11.16 -1.88
C GLN A 99 6.96 10.58 -2.71
N PHE A 100 6.64 10.00 -3.84
CA PHE A 100 7.62 9.55 -4.82
C PHE A 100 7.08 9.83 -6.23
N GLU A 101 7.95 9.72 -7.23
CA GLU A 101 7.54 9.84 -8.63
C GLU A 101 7.45 8.46 -9.26
N ALA A 102 6.40 8.23 -10.08
CA ALA A 102 6.23 6.97 -10.80
C ALA A 102 7.50 6.68 -11.62
N GLY A 103 7.91 5.43 -11.62
CA GLY A 103 9.14 5.00 -12.27
C GLY A 103 10.38 5.06 -11.40
N HIS A 104 10.27 5.64 -10.21
CA HIS A 104 11.38 5.74 -9.27
C HIS A 104 11.30 4.65 -8.21
N SER A 105 12.44 4.39 -7.56
CA SER A 105 12.56 3.37 -6.52
C SER A 105 12.78 4.02 -5.17
N PHE A 106 12.37 3.32 -4.12
CA PHE A 106 12.64 3.71 -2.75
C PHE A 106 12.75 2.45 -1.89
N ARG A 107 13.23 2.61 -0.67
CA ARG A 107 13.47 1.47 0.21
C ARG A 107 12.62 1.57 1.48
N LEU A 108 12.02 0.44 1.85
CA LEU A 108 11.33 0.27 3.13
C LEU A 108 11.93 -0.95 3.84
N GLY A 109 12.57 -0.72 4.98
CA GLY A 109 13.22 -1.80 5.71
C GLY A 109 14.23 -2.53 4.85
N GLY A 110 14.10 -3.84 4.78
CA GLY A 110 14.99 -4.67 3.98
C GLY A 110 14.57 -4.88 2.54
N VAL A 111 13.61 -4.09 2.05
CA VAL A 111 13.02 -4.30 0.73
C VAL A 111 13.14 -3.04 -0.11
N GLU A 112 13.65 -3.19 -1.33
CA GLU A 112 13.63 -2.12 -2.31
C GLU A 112 12.34 -2.19 -3.12
N ILE A 113 11.68 -1.07 -3.33
CA ILE A 113 10.40 -0.99 -4.02
C ILE A 113 10.59 -0.18 -5.29
N HIS A 114 10.29 -0.80 -6.44
CA HIS A 114 10.32 -0.13 -7.73
C HIS A 114 8.89 0.15 -8.15
N SER A 115 8.58 1.41 -8.47
CA SER A 115 7.27 1.77 -8.97
C SER A 115 7.28 1.81 -10.48
N LEU A 116 6.19 1.33 -11.08
CA LEU A 116 6.02 1.26 -12.53
C LEU A 116 4.69 1.89 -12.89
N SER A 117 4.69 2.83 -13.85
CA SER A 117 3.43 3.37 -14.37
C SER A 117 2.64 2.26 -15.06
N VAL A 118 1.34 2.19 -14.79
CA VAL A 118 0.47 1.17 -15.39
C VAL A 118 -0.73 1.84 -16.05
N PRO A 119 -1.28 1.25 -17.12
CA PRO A 119 -2.48 1.78 -17.77
C PRO A 119 -3.71 1.51 -16.90
N HIS A 120 -4.31 2.57 -16.39
CA HIS A 120 -5.51 2.49 -15.56
C HIS A 120 -6.18 3.85 -15.51
N ASP A 121 -7.47 3.88 -15.27
CA ASP A 121 -8.25 5.10 -15.17
C ASP A 121 -8.08 5.73 -13.77
N ALA A 122 -6.98 6.42 -13.60
CA ALA A 122 -6.62 7.08 -12.34
C ALA A 122 -5.64 8.21 -12.64
N VAL A 123 -5.34 9.04 -11.63
CA VAL A 123 -4.53 10.24 -11.84
C VAL A 123 -3.06 9.89 -12.12
N ASP A 124 -2.52 8.87 -11.45
CA ASP A 124 -1.12 8.48 -11.62
C ASP A 124 -0.92 7.05 -11.10
N PRO A 125 -1.54 6.06 -11.76
CA PRO A 125 -1.54 4.69 -11.25
C PRO A 125 -0.19 4.02 -11.42
N VAL A 126 0.21 3.25 -10.38
CA VAL A 126 1.46 2.51 -10.40
C VAL A 126 1.26 1.08 -9.93
N GLY A 127 2.10 0.18 -10.41
CA GLY A 127 2.33 -1.11 -9.80
C GLY A 127 3.66 -1.08 -9.08
N PHE A 128 3.94 -2.11 -8.30
CA PHE A 128 5.16 -2.20 -7.51
C PHE A 128 5.89 -3.50 -7.73
N LEU A 129 7.20 -3.43 -7.78
CA LEU A 129 8.08 -4.57 -7.78
C LEU A 129 8.89 -4.51 -6.49
N PHE A 130 8.76 -5.54 -5.66
CA PHE A 130 9.46 -5.66 -4.38
C PHE A 130 10.67 -6.54 -4.56
N ASP A 131 11.82 -6.10 -4.05
CA ASP A 131 13.10 -6.78 -4.25
C ASP A 131 13.86 -6.82 -2.91
N ASN A 132 14.15 -8.03 -2.41
CA ASN A 132 14.89 -8.20 -1.16
C ASN A 132 16.38 -8.53 -1.41
N GLY A 133 16.83 -8.45 -2.67
CA GLY A 133 18.19 -8.81 -3.06
C GLY A 133 18.34 -10.25 -3.52
N GLU A 134 17.41 -11.12 -3.16
CA GLU A 134 17.45 -12.53 -3.54
C GLU A 134 16.26 -12.93 -4.42
N SER A 135 15.11 -12.31 -4.20
CA SER A 135 13.90 -12.60 -4.94
C SER A 135 13.13 -11.33 -5.21
N ARG A 136 12.20 -11.39 -6.16
CA ARG A 136 11.37 -10.27 -6.57
C ARG A 136 9.90 -10.69 -6.61
N LEU A 137 9.02 -9.73 -6.30
CA LEU A 137 7.58 -9.95 -6.28
C LEU A 137 6.90 -8.73 -6.89
N GLY A 138 6.10 -8.94 -7.91
CA GLY A 138 5.34 -7.86 -8.54
C GLY A 138 3.91 -7.83 -8.04
N VAL A 139 3.40 -6.62 -7.76
CA VAL A 139 2.01 -6.42 -7.39
C VAL A 139 1.41 -5.38 -8.33
N LEU A 140 0.46 -5.81 -9.16
CA LEU A 140 -0.25 -4.97 -10.10
C LEU A 140 -1.74 -5.14 -9.83
N SER A 141 -2.48 -4.04 -9.74
CA SER A 141 -3.90 -4.12 -9.53
C SER A 141 -4.64 -3.32 -10.59
N ASP A 142 -5.82 -3.82 -10.98
CA ASP A 142 -6.71 -3.15 -11.95
C ASP A 142 -6.05 -2.84 -13.29
N VAL A 143 -5.12 -3.70 -13.71
CA VAL A 143 -4.44 -3.55 -14.99
C VAL A 143 -5.36 -4.04 -16.09
N GLY A 144 -5.45 -3.28 -17.19
CA GLY A 144 -6.22 -3.68 -18.36
C GLY A 144 -7.64 -3.16 -18.42
N HIS A 145 -7.96 -2.19 -17.63
CA HIS A 145 -9.27 -1.54 -17.66
C HIS A 145 -9.24 -0.22 -18.34
#